data_7a3eab3e24f1d053408164e6d09b207e
#
_entry.id   7a3eab3e24f1d053408164e6d09b207e
#
_cell.length_a   1.000
_cell.length_b   1.000
_cell.length_c   1.000
_cell.angle_alpha   90.00
_cell.angle_beta   90.00
_cell.angle_gamma   90.00
#
_symmetry.space_group_name_H-M   'P 1'
#
loop_
_entity.id
_entity.type
_entity.pdbx_description
1 polymer ?
#
loop_
_entity_poly.entity_id
_entity_poly.type
_entity_poly.pdbx_seq_one_letter_code
_entity_poly.pdbx_strand_id
1 'polypeptide(L)'
;EYTTQDAEEAMRLFQPQPYGRTLHIFDGVEITFTDVGHLLGSASITLRITEGGGTETIVFSGDIGNKHQPILRDPTCLTDADFVVMESTYGDRDHPPRPDYLGELTAILQRTLDRGGNVVIPSFAVGRTQELLYFIREIKAEGRIQGHGDFPVYVDSPLANRSTTVFRENYSECYDEEALALIRAGQNPLSFPGLCISQTKEDSMAINADPTPKVIISASGMCDAGRIRHHLKHNLWRSECTILFVGYQAAGTLGRALVEGADEVRLFGEDVQVNAEIRQLTGLSGHADRTGLEQWVASFVPRPAFVFVNHGEDEVADRWAEHLRDEGYTAAAPYNGSIYQLTGGHAVCLAVSYTHLTLPTT
;
A
#
# COMPACT_ATOMS: atom_id res chain seq x y z
N GLU A 1 -15.57 20.81 -6.32
CA GLU A 1 -15.09 20.46 -4.97
C GLU A 1 -16.27 19.97 -4.16
N TYR A 2 -16.06 19.04 -3.22
CA TYR A 2 -17.07 18.46 -2.35
C TYR A 2 -16.82 18.82 -0.88
N THR A 3 -17.86 18.80 -0.07
CA THR A 3 -17.79 19.06 1.37
C THR A 3 -17.74 17.76 2.18
N THR A 4 -17.46 17.87 3.49
CA THR A 4 -17.58 16.73 4.41
C THR A 4 -18.98 16.14 4.41
N GLN A 5 -20.02 16.98 4.29
CA GLN A 5 -21.41 16.53 4.24
C GLN A 5 -21.68 15.69 2.99
N ASP A 6 -21.16 16.09 1.81
CA ASP A 6 -21.31 15.32 0.57
C ASP A 6 -20.66 13.93 0.72
N ALA A 7 -19.49 13.87 1.37
CA ALA A 7 -18.81 12.60 1.65
C ALA A 7 -19.63 11.71 2.61
N GLU A 8 -20.21 12.28 3.68
CA GLU A 8 -21.07 11.54 4.62
C GLU A 8 -22.35 11.03 3.95
N GLU A 9 -22.95 11.82 3.06
CA GLU A 9 -24.12 11.41 2.29
C GLU A 9 -23.79 10.29 1.30
N ALA A 10 -22.64 10.37 0.59
CA ALA A 10 -22.17 9.33 -0.30
C ALA A 10 -21.94 8.01 0.44
N MET A 11 -21.36 8.04 1.65
CA MET A 11 -21.12 6.83 2.44
C MET A 11 -22.40 6.05 2.77
N ARG A 12 -23.57 6.69 2.82
CA ARG A 12 -24.86 6.00 3.04
C ARG A 12 -25.30 5.15 1.85
N LEU A 13 -24.72 5.38 0.68
CA LEU A 13 -24.98 4.62 -0.55
C LEU A 13 -24.07 3.40 -0.69
N PHE A 14 -23.03 3.29 0.12
CA PHE A 14 -22.12 2.14 0.09
C PHE A 14 -22.82 0.88 0.57
N GLN A 15 -22.71 -0.18 -0.22
CA GLN A 15 -23.21 -1.51 0.09
C GLN A 15 -22.01 -2.49 0.11
N PRO A 16 -21.50 -2.85 1.29
CA PRO A 16 -20.39 -3.80 1.39
C PRO A 16 -20.78 -5.16 0.83
N GLN A 17 -19.87 -5.78 0.11
CA GLN A 17 -20.05 -7.09 -0.50
C GLN A 17 -18.90 -8.02 -0.14
N PRO A 18 -19.15 -9.30 0.15
CA PRO A 18 -18.09 -10.28 0.38
C PRO A 18 -17.41 -10.66 -0.94
N TYR A 19 -16.18 -11.14 -0.86
CA TYR A 19 -15.49 -11.71 -2.01
C TYR A 19 -16.20 -12.95 -2.55
N GLY A 20 -16.01 -13.20 -3.86
CA GLY A 20 -16.50 -14.40 -4.55
C GLY A 20 -18.00 -14.44 -4.78
N ARG A 21 -18.77 -13.43 -4.33
CA ARG A 21 -20.20 -13.36 -4.57
C ARG A 21 -20.51 -12.61 -5.87
N THR A 22 -21.25 -13.23 -6.78
CA THR A 22 -21.76 -12.57 -7.98
C THR A 22 -22.96 -11.69 -7.63
N LEU A 23 -22.93 -10.45 -8.08
CA LEU A 23 -23.96 -9.44 -7.92
C LEU A 23 -24.58 -9.12 -9.27
N HIS A 24 -25.89 -9.18 -9.37
CA HIS A 24 -26.64 -8.71 -10.51
C HIS A 24 -26.93 -7.21 -10.33
N ILE A 25 -26.28 -6.36 -11.13
CA ILE A 25 -26.39 -4.90 -11.01
C ILE A 25 -27.55 -4.39 -11.88
N PHE A 26 -27.63 -4.88 -13.12
CA PHE A 26 -28.70 -4.61 -14.07
C PHE A 26 -28.99 -5.87 -14.87
N ASP A 27 -30.04 -5.86 -15.70
CA ASP A 27 -30.30 -6.93 -16.65
C ASP A 27 -29.08 -7.11 -17.57
N GLY A 28 -28.52 -8.32 -17.57
CA GLY A 28 -27.33 -8.67 -18.35
C GLY A 28 -26.00 -8.14 -17.80
N VAL A 29 -25.97 -7.53 -16.59
CA VAL A 29 -24.72 -7.03 -15.99
C VAL A 29 -24.48 -7.63 -14.62
N GLU A 30 -23.41 -8.39 -14.50
CA GLU A 30 -22.98 -9.04 -13.26
C GLU A 30 -21.56 -8.60 -12.86
N ILE A 31 -21.31 -8.46 -11.58
CA ILE A 31 -19.97 -8.21 -11.04
C ILE A 31 -19.61 -9.19 -9.93
N THR A 32 -18.32 -9.50 -9.82
CA THR A 32 -17.75 -10.30 -8.74
C THR A 32 -16.45 -9.66 -8.28
N PHE A 33 -16.29 -9.52 -6.96
CA PHE A 33 -15.05 -9.04 -6.34
C PHE A 33 -14.20 -10.23 -5.92
N THR A 34 -12.91 -10.22 -6.25
CA THR A 34 -11.96 -11.27 -5.87
C THR A 34 -10.76 -10.63 -5.18
N ASP A 35 -10.37 -11.16 -4.02
CA ASP A 35 -9.23 -10.65 -3.26
C ASP A 35 -7.95 -10.65 -4.11
N VAL A 36 -7.30 -9.52 -4.20
CA VAL A 36 -6.07 -9.32 -4.98
C VAL A 36 -4.85 -9.03 -4.10
N GLY A 37 -5.00 -9.09 -2.77
CA GLY A 37 -3.90 -9.13 -1.79
C GLY A 37 -3.06 -7.87 -1.65
N HIS A 38 -3.47 -6.73 -2.20
CA HIS A 38 -2.69 -5.49 -2.12
C HIS A 38 -2.87 -4.78 -0.76
N LEU A 39 -4.09 -4.49 -0.40
CA LEU A 39 -4.50 -3.92 0.89
C LEU A 39 -5.74 -4.66 1.39
N LEU A 40 -6.07 -4.47 2.67
CA LEU A 40 -7.30 -5.03 3.23
C LEU A 40 -8.51 -4.52 2.45
N GLY A 41 -9.28 -5.44 1.84
CA GLY A 41 -10.44 -5.11 1.05
C GLY A 41 -10.16 -4.78 -0.42
N SER A 42 -8.90 -4.83 -0.88
CA SER A 42 -8.58 -4.67 -2.31
C SER A 42 -9.14 -5.83 -3.14
N ALA A 43 -9.58 -5.54 -4.35
CA ALA A 43 -10.21 -6.53 -5.20
C ALA A 43 -9.89 -6.36 -6.68
N SER A 44 -9.72 -7.47 -7.36
CA SER A 44 -10.00 -7.55 -8.79
C SER A 44 -11.51 -7.59 -9.02
N ILE A 45 -11.98 -6.93 -10.06
CA ILE A 45 -13.40 -6.89 -10.41
C ILE A 45 -13.62 -7.63 -11.72
N THR A 46 -14.38 -8.73 -11.66
CA THR A 46 -14.87 -9.40 -12.85
C THR A 46 -16.23 -8.82 -13.23
N LEU A 47 -16.33 -8.24 -14.41
CA LEU A 47 -17.56 -7.69 -14.98
C LEU A 47 -18.00 -8.59 -16.14
N ARG A 48 -19.22 -9.13 -16.06
CA ARG A 48 -19.85 -9.90 -17.14
C ARG A 48 -21.00 -9.12 -17.73
N ILE A 49 -20.97 -8.94 -19.06
CA ILE A 49 -21.99 -8.21 -19.79
C ILE A 49 -22.60 -9.14 -20.82
N THR A 50 -23.89 -9.39 -20.72
CA THR A 50 -24.67 -10.20 -21.66
C THR A 50 -25.60 -9.30 -22.48
N GLU A 51 -25.34 -9.21 -23.78
CA GLU A 51 -26.11 -8.42 -24.72
C GLU A 51 -26.19 -9.13 -26.07
N GLY A 52 -27.34 -9.06 -26.73
CA GLY A 52 -27.49 -9.62 -28.09
C GLY A 52 -27.26 -11.13 -28.24
N GLY A 53 -27.32 -11.89 -27.10
CA GLY A 53 -27.08 -13.33 -27.07
C GLY A 53 -25.62 -13.75 -26.93
N GLY A 54 -24.71 -12.79 -26.77
CA GLY A 54 -23.30 -13.00 -26.39
C GLY A 54 -23.01 -12.54 -24.95
N THR A 55 -21.97 -13.07 -24.34
CA THR A 55 -21.46 -12.62 -23.02
C THR A 55 -20.00 -12.26 -23.18
N GLU A 56 -19.61 -11.07 -22.72
CA GLU A 56 -18.22 -10.61 -22.64
C GLU A 56 -17.81 -10.50 -21.17
N THR A 57 -16.65 -11.04 -20.83
CA THR A 57 -16.07 -11.00 -19.50
C THR A 57 -14.88 -10.04 -19.47
N ILE A 58 -14.96 -8.99 -18.67
CA ILE A 58 -13.91 -7.99 -18.50
C ILE A 58 -13.40 -8.10 -17.06
N VAL A 59 -12.10 -8.25 -16.90
CA VAL A 59 -11.47 -8.24 -15.57
C VAL A 59 -10.64 -6.98 -15.39
N PHE A 60 -10.95 -6.24 -14.34
CA PHE A 60 -10.11 -5.13 -13.84
C PHE A 60 -9.26 -5.68 -12.69
N SER A 61 -7.94 -5.58 -12.81
CA SER A 61 -7.03 -6.13 -11.79
C SER A 61 -7.19 -5.47 -10.42
N GLY A 62 -7.52 -4.18 -10.39
CA GLY A 62 -7.15 -3.35 -9.25
C GLY A 62 -5.63 -3.30 -9.10
N ASP A 63 -5.15 -2.88 -7.95
CA ASP A 63 -3.73 -2.94 -7.60
C ASP A 63 -3.41 -4.36 -7.14
N ILE A 64 -2.53 -5.05 -7.88
CA ILE A 64 -2.18 -6.46 -7.60
C ILE A 64 -1.18 -6.51 -6.47
N GLY A 65 -1.49 -7.29 -5.43
CA GLY A 65 -0.63 -7.45 -4.26
C GLY A 65 0.67 -8.18 -4.57
N ASN A 66 1.69 -7.88 -3.80
CA ASN A 66 2.92 -8.68 -3.79
C ASN A 66 2.70 -9.97 -2.97
N LYS A 67 3.31 -11.07 -3.38
CA LYS A 67 3.19 -12.36 -2.68
C LYS A 67 3.89 -12.35 -1.32
N HIS A 68 3.40 -13.18 -0.40
CA HIS A 68 3.96 -13.39 0.93
C HIS A 68 4.09 -12.09 1.75
N GLN A 69 3.20 -11.14 1.56
CA GLN A 69 3.09 -9.99 2.46
C GLN A 69 2.59 -10.48 3.83
N PRO A 70 3.03 -9.88 4.94
CA PRO A 70 2.49 -10.25 6.25
C PRO A 70 1.01 -9.90 6.33
N ILE A 71 0.26 -10.69 7.07
CA ILE A 71 -1.15 -10.49 7.40
C ILE A 71 -2.12 -10.85 6.27
N LEU A 72 -1.86 -10.39 5.04
CA LEU A 72 -2.79 -10.50 3.92
C LEU A 72 -2.51 -11.75 3.07
N ARG A 73 -3.56 -12.27 2.45
CA ARG A 73 -3.44 -13.37 1.49
C ARG A 73 -2.69 -12.93 0.25
N ASP A 74 -2.03 -13.89 -0.39
CA ASP A 74 -1.45 -13.70 -1.71
C ASP A 74 -2.55 -13.38 -2.73
N PRO A 75 -2.24 -12.65 -3.82
CA PRO A 75 -3.19 -12.35 -4.89
C PRO A 75 -3.86 -13.60 -5.43
N THR A 76 -5.18 -13.58 -5.52
CA THR A 76 -5.94 -14.65 -6.17
C THR A 76 -5.81 -14.50 -7.68
N CYS A 77 -5.37 -15.57 -8.33
CA CYS A 77 -5.34 -15.65 -9.79
C CYS A 77 -6.73 -15.93 -10.34
N LEU A 78 -7.13 -15.20 -11.38
CA LEU A 78 -8.36 -15.41 -12.12
C LEU A 78 -8.06 -16.21 -13.42
N THR A 79 -9.01 -16.98 -13.92
CA THR A 79 -8.76 -17.92 -15.01
C THR A 79 -9.57 -17.65 -16.26
N ASP A 80 -10.55 -16.75 -16.22
CA ASP A 80 -11.48 -16.51 -17.32
C ASP A 80 -11.68 -15.00 -17.55
N ALA A 81 -11.32 -14.53 -18.73
CA ALA A 81 -11.59 -13.17 -19.19
C ALA A 81 -11.43 -13.07 -20.70
N ASP A 82 -12.35 -12.36 -21.37
CA ASP A 82 -12.19 -11.95 -22.75
C ASP A 82 -11.27 -10.73 -22.84
N PHE A 83 -11.39 -9.82 -21.89
CA PHE A 83 -10.61 -8.59 -21.79
C PHE A 83 -10.07 -8.38 -20.38
N VAL A 84 -8.85 -7.87 -20.29
CA VAL A 84 -8.20 -7.56 -19.01
C VAL A 84 -7.76 -6.09 -19.00
N VAL A 85 -8.05 -5.39 -17.91
CA VAL A 85 -7.50 -4.07 -17.60
C VAL A 85 -6.64 -4.23 -16.36
N MET A 86 -5.32 -4.05 -16.50
CA MET A 86 -4.38 -4.35 -15.42
C MET A 86 -3.44 -3.19 -15.10
N GLU A 87 -2.97 -3.17 -13.85
CA GLU A 87 -1.95 -2.25 -13.39
C GLU A 87 -0.58 -2.52 -14.04
N SER A 88 0.33 -1.55 -13.88
CA SER A 88 1.72 -1.62 -14.38
C SER A 88 2.74 -0.96 -13.46
N THR A 89 2.44 -0.75 -12.18
CA THR A 89 3.28 0.03 -11.25
C THR A 89 4.75 -0.40 -11.26
N TYR A 90 5.03 -1.69 -11.31
CA TYR A 90 6.36 -2.28 -11.43
C TYR A 90 6.54 -3.16 -12.68
N GLY A 91 5.83 -2.85 -13.77
CA GLY A 91 5.90 -3.62 -15.02
C GLY A 91 7.27 -3.63 -15.69
N ASP A 92 8.17 -2.73 -15.31
CA ASP A 92 9.52 -2.61 -15.87
C ASP A 92 10.63 -3.30 -15.05
N ARG A 93 10.33 -3.80 -13.83
CA ARG A 93 11.35 -4.36 -12.94
C ARG A 93 10.79 -5.34 -11.92
N ASP A 94 11.67 -6.21 -11.44
CA ASP A 94 11.42 -7.04 -10.27
C ASP A 94 11.86 -6.33 -9.00
N HIS A 95 11.24 -6.70 -7.88
CA HIS A 95 11.71 -6.27 -6.58
C HIS A 95 13.06 -6.94 -6.27
N PRO A 96 13.96 -6.25 -5.56
CA PRO A 96 15.15 -6.90 -5.05
C PRO A 96 14.77 -8.09 -4.15
N PRO A 97 15.64 -9.10 -4.02
CA PRO A 97 15.42 -10.18 -3.07
C PRO A 97 15.01 -9.64 -1.71
N ARG A 98 14.02 -10.26 -1.08
CA ARG A 98 13.53 -9.78 0.21
C ARG A 98 14.67 -9.72 1.22
N PRO A 99 14.93 -8.56 1.81
CA PRO A 99 15.88 -8.46 2.90
C PRO A 99 15.36 -9.20 4.13
N ASP A 100 16.22 -9.52 5.07
CA ASP A 100 15.82 -9.95 6.42
C ASP A 100 15.20 -8.75 7.16
N TYR A 101 13.93 -8.50 6.85
CA TYR A 101 13.17 -7.36 7.37
C TYR A 101 13.14 -7.34 8.89
N LEU A 102 12.91 -8.52 9.46
CA LEU A 102 12.80 -8.70 10.89
C LEU A 102 14.16 -8.45 11.57
N GLY A 103 15.25 -8.98 10.98
CA GLY A 103 16.60 -8.74 11.47
C GLY A 103 17.05 -7.29 11.34
N GLU A 104 16.79 -6.66 10.19
CA GLU A 104 17.14 -5.24 9.98
C GLU A 104 16.35 -4.31 10.91
N LEU A 105 15.03 -4.51 11.04
CA LEU A 105 14.20 -3.74 11.97
C LEU A 105 14.69 -3.96 13.42
N THR A 106 14.97 -5.20 13.81
CA THR A 106 15.52 -5.53 15.14
C THR A 106 16.83 -4.77 15.39
N ALA A 107 17.75 -4.79 14.44
CA ALA A 107 19.04 -4.11 14.58
C ALA A 107 18.90 -2.58 14.70
N ILE A 108 17.98 -1.97 13.96
CA ILE A 108 17.71 -0.54 14.05
C ILE A 108 17.09 -0.19 15.41
N LEU A 109 16.09 -0.94 15.84
CA LEU A 109 15.44 -0.74 17.14
C LEU A 109 16.46 -0.88 18.29
N GLN A 110 17.20 -2.01 18.34
CA GLN A 110 18.20 -2.27 19.38
C GLN A 110 19.20 -1.12 19.47
N ARG A 111 19.85 -0.77 18.37
CA ARG A 111 20.90 0.27 18.34
C ARG A 111 20.37 1.64 18.79
N THR A 112 19.15 2.00 18.39
CA THR A 112 18.58 3.31 18.73
C THR A 112 18.17 3.37 20.20
N LEU A 113 17.53 2.31 20.70
CA LEU A 113 17.17 2.23 22.12
C LEU A 113 18.40 2.19 23.02
N ASP A 114 19.48 1.49 22.64
CA ASP A 114 20.77 1.46 23.35
C ASP A 114 21.41 2.85 23.48
N ARG A 115 21.22 3.72 22.47
CA ARG A 115 21.65 5.12 22.51
C ARG A 115 20.75 6.02 23.37
N GLY A 116 19.64 5.50 23.89
CA GLY A 116 18.64 6.28 24.61
C GLY A 116 17.75 7.14 23.69
N GLY A 117 17.71 6.86 22.40
CA GLY A 117 16.95 7.58 21.39
C GLY A 117 15.59 6.98 21.06
N ASN A 118 14.79 7.74 20.31
CA ASN A 118 13.52 7.30 19.77
C ASN A 118 13.69 6.81 18.32
N VAL A 119 12.94 5.77 17.94
CA VAL A 119 12.75 5.41 16.55
C VAL A 119 11.44 6.01 16.07
N VAL A 120 11.50 6.99 15.16
CA VAL A 120 10.33 7.65 14.57
C VAL A 120 10.10 7.09 13.18
N ILE A 121 8.91 6.53 12.95
CA ILE A 121 8.57 5.84 11.71
C ILE A 121 7.42 6.56 11.01
N PRO A 122 7.70 7.37 9.98
CA PRO A 122 6.67 7.88 9.09
C PRO A 122 5.99 6.71 8.37
N SER A 123 4.67 6.60 8.49
CA SER A 123 3.95 5.43 7.96
C SER A 123 2.60 5.82 7.38
N PHE A 124 2.18 5.12 6.31
CA PHE A 124 0.80 5.20 5.86
C PHE A 124 -0.13 4.58 6.89
N ALA A 125 -1.30 5.19 7.05
CA ALA A 125 -2.26 4.78 8.06
C ALA A 125 -2.90 3.41 7.78
N VAL A 126 -2.98 3.03 6.50
CA VAL A 126 -3.53 1.75 6.02
C VAL A 126 -2.41 0.89 5.44
N GLY A 127 -2.38 -0.38 5.79
CA GLY A 127 -1.42 -1.38 5.33
C GLY A 127 -0.10 -1.29 6.10
N ARG A 128 0.75 -0.33 5.78
CA ARG A 128 2.12 -0.24 6.33
C ARG A 128 2.20 -0.16 7.85
N THR A 129 1.31 0.59 8.48
CA THR A 129 1.27 0.65 9.96
C THR A 129 0.94 -0.74 10.55
N GLN A 130 0.02 -1.48 9.98
CA GLN A 130 -0.38 -2.80 10.45
C GLN A 130 0.74 -3.83 10.25
N GLU A 131 1.46 -3.78 9.13
CA GLU A 131 2.64 -4.63 8.90
C GLU A 131 3.75 -4.37 9.92
N LEU A 132 4.02 -3.09 10.24
CA LEU A 132 4.97 -2.73 11.29
C LEU A 132 4.56 -3.28 12.66
N LEU A 133 3.28 -3.19 13.00
CA LEU A 133 2.76 -3.76 14.25
C LEU A 133 2.95 -5.29 14.29
N TYR A 134 2.71 -5.96 13.16
CA TYR A 134 2.92 -7.40 13.03
C TYR A 134 4.38 -7.77 13.28
N PHE A 135 5.33 -7.12 12.62
CA PHE A 135 6.77 -7.36 12.81
C PHE A 135 7.25 -7.02 14.23
N ILE A 136 6.79 -5.90 14.80
CA ILE A 136 7.20 -5.52 16.17
C ILE A 136 6.62 -6.51 17.20
N ARG A 137 5.40 -7.02 16.98
CA ARG A 137 4.84 -8.09 17.80
C ARG A 137 5.76 -9.32 17.79
N GLU A 138 6.22 -9.74 16.62
CA GLU A 138 7.12 -10.88 16.47
C GLU A 138 8.46 -10.64 17.15
N ILE A 139 9.09 -9.48 16.93
CA ILE A 139 10.33 -9.06 17.62
C ILE A 139 10.19 -9.16 19.14
N LYS A 140 9.07 -8.69 19.68
CA LYS A 140 8.79 -8.74 21.13
C LYS A 140 8.49 -10.16 21.62
N ALA A 141 7.69 -10.92 20.89
CA ALA A 141 7.33 -12.29 21.25
C ALA A 141 8.56 -13.22 21.28
N GLU A 142 9.53 -13.00 20.41
CA GLU A 142 10.78 -13.74 20.36
C GLU A 142 11.89 -13.16 21.25
N GLY A 143 11.63 -12.04 21.92
CA GLY A 143 12.60 -11.40 22.80
C GLY A 143 13.88 -10.95 22.09
N ARG A 144 13.78 -10.51 20.83
CA ARG A 144 14.94 -10.14 20.00
C ARG A 144 15.64 -8.87 20.48
N ILE A 145 14.94 -7.96 21.19
CA ILE A 145 15.53 -6.74 21.76
C ILE A 145 16.00 -7.02 23.18
N GLN A 146 17.28 -6.79 23.43
CA GLN A 146 17.91 -7.06 24.71
C GLN A 146 18.01 -5.77 25.56
N GLY A 147 17.78 -5.89 26.88
CA GLY A 147 18.02 -4.82 27.83
C GLY A 147 16.92 -3.75 27.94
N HIS A 148 15.88 -3.78 27.09
CA HIS A 148 14.85 -2.75 27.05
C HIS A 148 13.45 -3.24 27.48
N GLY A 149 13.28 -4.53 27.80
CA GLY A 149 12.01 -5.10 28.26
C GLY A 149 10.86 -4.81 27.28
N ASP A 150 9.70 -4.40 27.85
CA ASP A 150 8.54 -4.00 27.07
C ASP A 150 8.62 -2.53 26.65
N PHE A 151 9.64 -2.16 25.85
CA PHE A 151 9.77 -0.79 25.35
C PHE A 151 8.46 -0.28 24.71
N PRO A 152 8.10 1.01 24.94
CA PRO A 152 6.85 1.55 24.43
C PRO A 152 6.86 1.71 22.91
N VAL A 153 5.74 1.36 22.28
CA VAL A 153 5.48 1.57 20.84
C VAL A 153 4.18 2.36 20.71
N TYR A 154 4.28 3.57 20.22
CA TYR A 154 3.13 4.44 20.05
C TYR A 154 2.65 4.43 18.60
N VAL A 155 1.34 4.24 18.40
CA VAL A 155 0.66 4.57 17.14
C VAL A 155 -0.04 5.90 17.34
N ASP A 156 0.56 6.95 16.79
CA ASP A 156 0.04 8.32 16.90
C ASP A 156 -0.56 8.80 15.58
N SER A 157 -1.66 8.16 15.21
CA SER A 157 -2.47 8.52 14.05
C SER A 157 -3.91 8.04 14.25
N PRO A 158 -4.89 8.96 14.41
CA PRO A 158 -6.30 8.56 14.54
C PRO A 158 -6.81 7.70 13.38
N LEU A 159 -6.35 7.98 12.15
CA LEU A 159 -6.71 7.20 10.98
C LEU A 159 -6.10 5.79 11.05
N ALA A 160 -4.82 5.65 11.41
CA ALA A 160 -4.18 4.34 11.56
C ALA A 160 -4.87 3.49 12.64
N ASN A 161 -5.29 4.12 13.74
CA ASN A 161 -6.01 3.44 14.82
C ASN A 161 -7.35 2.88 14.33
N ARG A 162 -8.12 3.68 13.57
CA ARG A 162 -9.38 3.23 12.95
C ARG A 162 -9.13 2.12 11.93
N SER A 163 -8.13 2.27 11.06
CA SER A 163 -7.75 1.25 10.09
C SER A 163 -7.38 -0.07 10.77
N THR A 164 -6.61 -0.02 11.87
CA THR A 164 -6.26 -1.22 12.65
C THR A 164 -7.50 -1.91 13.22
N THR A 165 -8.54 -1.14 13.62
CA THR A 165 -9.81 -1.72 14.04
C THR A 165 -10.50 -2.45 12.87
N VAL A 166 -10.54 -1.85 11.68
CA VAL A 166 -11.11 -2.47 10.48
C VAL A 166 -10.35 -3.76 10.11
N PHE A 167 -9.02 -3.76 10.20
CA PHE A 167 -8.21 -4.99 10.01
C PHE A 167 -8.63 -6.10 10.97
N ARG A 168 -8.85 -5.76 12.25
CA ARG A 168 -9.27 -6.72 13.28
C ARG A 168 -10.68 -7.25 13.11
N GLU A 169 -11.56 -6.50 12.47
CA GLU A 169 -12.96 -6.89 12.23
C GLU A 169 -13.12 -7.76 10.99
N ASN A 170 -12.18 -7.66 10.00
CA ASN A 170 -12.28 -8.34 8.71
C ASN A 170 -11.22 -9.44 8.52
N TYR A 171 -10.64 -9.95 9.60
CA TYR A 171 -9.56 -10.95 9.54
C TYR A 171 -9.97 -12.24 8.81
N SER A 172 -11.21 -12.69 8.94
CA SER A 172 -11.66 -13.97 8.41
C SER A 172 -11.64 -14.05 6.88
N GLU A 173 -11.83 -12.92 6.21
CA GLU A 173 -11.88 -12.83 4.75
C GLU A 173 -10.54 -12.47 4.13
N CYS A 174 -9.68 -11.71 4.86
CA CYS A 174 -8.52 -11.08 4.27
C CYS A 174 -7.17 -11.62 4.78
N TYR A 175 -7.14 -12.21 6.01
CA TYR A 175 -5.86 -12.62 6.59
C TYR A 175 -5.35 -13.94 5.98
N ASP A 176 -4.03 -14.02 5.88
CA ASP A 176 -3.32 -15.23 5.52
C ASP A 176 -3.43 -16.31 6.61
N GLU A 177 -2.95 -17.49 6.29
CA GLU A 177 -3.05 -18.64 7.20
C GLU A 177 -2.17 -18.48 8.46
N GLU A 178 -1.06 -17.74 8.35
CA GLU A 178 -0.16 -17.50 9.48
C GLU A 178 -0.82 -16.56 10.50
N ALA A 179 -1.38 -15.43 10.06
CA ALA A 179 -2.10 -14.51 10.91
C ALA A 179 -3.37 -15.14 11.50
N LEU A 180 -4.08 -15.98 10.72
CA LEU A 180 -5.24 -16.75 11.21
C LEU A 180 -4.84 -17.78 12.28
N ALA A 181 -3.67 -18.41 12.16
CA ALA A 181 -3.16 -19.34 13.17
C ALA A 181 -2.92 -18.64 14.52
N LEU A 182 -2.40 -17.39 14.51
CA LEU A 182 -2.26 -16.59 15.72
C LEU A 182 -3.62 -16.33 16.39
N ILE A 183 -4.63 -15.95 15.58
CA ILE A 183 -5.99 -15.70 16.10
C ILE A 183 -6.59 -16.97 16.72
N ARG A 184 -6.45 -18.11 16.04
CA ARG A 184 -6.91 -19.43 16.58
C ARG A 184 -6.21 -19.81 17.89
N ALA A 185 -4.96 -19.38 18.06
CA ALA A 185 -4.21 -19.52 19.31
C ALA A 185 -4.59 -18.49 20.39
N GLY A 186 -5.60 -17.65 20.15
CA GLY A 186 -6.05 -16.60 21.07
C GLY A 186 -5.14 -15.38 21.12
N GLN A 187 -4.24 -15.22 20.15
CA GLN A 187 -3.33 -14.08 20.04
C GLN A 187 -3.88 -13.05 19.05
N ASN A 188 -3.59 -11.77 19.31
CA ASN A 188 -3.91 -10.71 18.36
C ASN A 188 -2.66 -10.39 17.52
N PRO A 189 -2.69 -10.58 16.19
CA PRO A 189 -1.55 -10.30 15.31
C PRO A 189 -1.04 -8.86 15.34
N LEU A 190 -1.89 -7.90 15.74
CA LEU A 190 -1.62 -6.47 15.72
C LEU A 190 -1.55 -5.86 17.12
N SER A 191 -1.32 -6.67 18.16
CA SER A 191 -1.25 -6.18 19.54
C SER A 191 -0.20 -6.95 20.33
N PHE A 192 0.49 -6.24 21.23
CA PHE A 192 1.56 -6.80 22.05
C PHE A 192 1.76 -5.94 23.32
N PRO A 193 2.44 -6.43 24.36
CA PRO A 193 2.79 -5.63 25.54
C PRO A 193 3.60 -4.39 25.16
N GLY A 194 3.25 -3.23 25.72
CA GLY A 194 3.90 -1.95 25.44
C GLY A 194 3.36 -1.21 24.21
N LEU A 195 2.36 -1.75 23.49
CA LEU A 195 1.66 -1.00 22.43
C LEU A 195 0.73 0.05 23.06
N CYS A 196 0.95 1.31 22.70
CA CYS A 196 0.20 2.48 23.16
C CYS A 196 -0.50 3.17 21.98
N ILE A 197 -1.80 3.38 22.10
CA ILE A 197 -2.63 4.03 21.08
C ILE A 197 -2.94 5.45 21.51
N SER A 198 -2.46 6.44 20.76
CA SER A 198 -2.77 7.85 21.00
C SER A 198 -4.06 8.24 20.26
N GLN A 199 -4.98 8.87 20.95
CA GLN A 199 -6.24 9.30 20.40
C GLN A 199 -6.36 10.82 20.32
N THR A 200 -5.96 11.50 21.39
CA THR A 200 -6.12 12.95 21.55
C THR A 200 -4.85 13.71 21.15
N LYS A 201 -4.98 15.04 21.04
CA LYS A 201 -3.83 15.92 20.84
C LYS A 201 -2.91 15.93 22.07
N GLU A 202 -3.50 15.86 23.24
CA GLU A 202 -2.83 15.83 24.54
C GLU A 202 -1.96 14.57 24.66
N ASP A 203 -2.47 13.40 24.25
CA ASP A 203 -1.70 12.16 24.17
C ASP A 203 -0.48 12.32 23.26
N SER A 204 -0.68 12.89 22.06
CA SER A 204 0.37 13.14 21.08
C SER A 204 1.46 14.07 21.63
N MET A 205 1.08 15.12 22.36
CA MET A 205 2.03 16.03 23.00
C MET A 205 2.82 15.33 24.12
N ALA A 206 2.16 14.49 24.92
CA ALA A 206 2.79 13.74 26.00
C ALA A 206 3.88 12.78 25.49
N ILE A 207 3.70 12.16 24.31
CA ILE A 207 4.71 11.30 23.69
C ILE A 207 6.03 12.05 23.49
N ASN A 208 5.98 13.30 23.02
CA ASN A 208 7.18 14.12 22.77
C ASN A 208 7.79 14.66 24.07
N ALA A 209 7.02 14.81 25.14
CA ALA A 209 7.49 15.29 26.43
C ALA A 209 8.14 14.18 27.29
N ASP A 210 7.80 12.93 27.06
CA ASP A 210 8.34 11.79 27.79
C ASP A 210 9.76 11.43 27.28
N PRO A 211 10.80 11.46 28.14
CA PRO A 211 12.18 11.18 27.75
C PRO A 211 12.48 9.68 27.55
N THR A 212 11.58 8.77 27.93
CA THR A 212 11.78 7.32 27.79
C THR A 212 12.00 6.95 26.31
N PRO A 213 13.06 6.20 25.96
CA PRO A 213 13.26 5.69 24.61
C PRO A 213 12.07 4.86 24.13
N LYS A 214 11.61 5.12 22.91
CA LYS A 214 10.38 4.54 22.38
C LYS A 214 10.37 4.45 20.87
N VAL A 215 9.41 3.69 20.33
CA VAL A 215 9.07 3.68 18.91
C VAL A 215 7.81 4.53 18.72
N ILE A 216 7.81 5.39 17.69
CA ILE A 216 6.69 6.26 17.34
C ILE A 216 6.33 6.01 15.88
N ILE A 217 5.16 5.44 15.62
CA ILE A 217 4.61 5.22 14.29
C ILE A 217 3.53 6.27 14.06
N SER A 218 3.68 7.10 13.03
CA SER A 218 2.75 8.22 12.79
C SER A 218 2.58 8.53 11.30
N ALA A 219 1.38 8.93 10.90
CA ALA A 219 1.07 9.38 9.56
C ALA A 219 1.36 10.89 9.40
N SER A 220 1.73 11.37 8.19
CA SER A 220 1.76 10.68 6.91
C SER A 220 3.10 9.99 6.63
N GLY A 221 3.07 9.01 5.72
CA GLY A 221 4.28 8.27 5.34
C GLY A 221 5.33 9.09 4.58
N MET A 222 4.96 10.21 3.95
CA MET A 222 5.85 11.11 3.21
C MET A 222 6.19 12.41 3.98
N CYS A 223 5.73 12.52 5.23
CA CYS A 223 6.01 13.63 6.15
C CYS A 223 5.40 15.00 5.78
N ASP A 224 4.54 15.09 4.79
CA ASP A 224 3.98 16.37 4.33
C ASP A 224 2.85 16.89 5.20
N ALA A 225 2.17 16.00 5.92
CA ALA A 225 1.04 16.32 6.78
C ALA A 225 1.00 15.41 8.02
N GLY A 226 0.09 15.70 8.94
CA GLY A 226 -0.20 14.86 10.09
C GLY A 226 0.72 15.07 11.29
N ARG A 227 0.51 14.24 12.30
CA ARG A 227 1.22 14.32 13.58
C ARG A 227 2.70 13.98 13.47
N ILE A 228 3.09 13.23 12.46
CA ILE A 228 4.50 12.90 12.18
C ILE A 228 5.39 14.15 12.13
N ARG A 229 4.89 15.26 11.59
CA ARG A 229 5.67 16.50 11.50
C ARG A 229 6.05 17.07 12.88
N HIS A 230 5.19 16.89 13.89
CA HIS A 230 5.51 17.26 15.26
C HIS A 230 6.57 16.34 15.85
N HIS A 231 6.45 15.02 15.62
CA HIS A 231 7.47 14.07 16.07
C HIS A 231 8.83 14.33 15.41
N LEU A 232 8.85 14.64 14.11
CA LEU A 232 10.08 15.02 13.42
C LEU A 232 10.70 16.28 14.02
N LYS A 233 9.92 17.33 14.30
CA LYS A 233 10.42 18.54 14.95
C LYS A 233 11.11 18.28 16.29
N HIS A 234 10.61 17.31 17.07
CA HIS A 234 11.14 16.96 18.38
C HIS A 234 12.31 15.98 18.37
N ASN A 235 12.52 15.25 17.25
CA ASN A 235 13.49 14.16 17.19
C ASN A 235 14.61 14.36 16.15
N LEU A 236 14.42 15.15 15.08
CA LEU A 236 15.41 15.31 14.01
C LEU A 236 16.76 15.90 14.47
N TRP A 237 16.74 16.81 15.43
CA TRP A 237 17.95 17.46 15.96
C TRP A 237 18.71 16.58 16.97
N ARG A 238 18.14 15.45 17.38
CA ARG A 238 18.69 14.56 18.40
C ARG A 238 19.48 13.42 17.75
N SER A 239 20.80 13.41 17.93
CA SER A 239 21.71 12.42 17.33
C SER A 239 21.50 10.99 17.80
N GLU A 240 20.91 10.81 18.98
CA GLU A 240 20.55 9.49 19.51
C GLU A 240 19.31 8.88 18.85
N CYS A 241 18.48 9.69 18.16
CA CYS A 241 17.26 9.24 17.51
C CYS A 241 17.51 8.68 16.10
N THR A 242 16.57 7.86 15.63
CA THR A 242 16.54 7.37 14.25
C THR A 242 15.19 7.69 13.61
N ILE A 243 15.20 8.24 12.40
CA ILE A 243 14.02 8.35 11.54
C ILE A 243 14.07 7.18 10.55
N LEU A 244 13.11 6.30 10.62
CA LEU A 244 13.06 5.09 9.81
C LEU A 244 11.96 5.17 8.74
N PHE A 245 12.34 5.34 7.50
CA PHE A 245 11.42 5.30 6.36
C PHE A 245 11.19 3.85 5.92
N VAL A 246 9.91 3.49 5.78
CA VAL A 246 9.46 2.13 5.45
C VAL A 246 8.64 2.08 4.15
N GLY A 247 8.66 3.15 3.38
CA GLY A 247 7.91 3.27 2.13
C GLY A 247 8.57 4.26 1.16
N TYR A 248 8.05 4.27 -0.07
CA TYR A 248 8.48 5.20 -1.11
C TYR A 248 8.29 6.66 -0.68
N GLN A 249 9.24 7.49 -1.07
CA GLN A 249 9.22 8.94 -0.84
C GLN A 249 9.17 9.67 -2.19
N ALA A 250 8.03 10.30 -2.49
CA ALA A 250 7.84 11.02 -3.74
C ALA A 250 8.71 12.29 -3.84
N ALA A 251 9.12 12.63 -5.03
CA ALA A 251 9.85 13.87 -5.29
C ALA A 251 9.09 15.10 -4.78
N GLY A 252 9.79 16.04 -4.17
CA GLY A 252 9.21 17.26 -3.59
C GLY A 252 8.62 17.13 -2.19
N THR A 253 8.62 15.92 -1.59
CA THR A 253 8.14 15.70 -0.22
C THR A 253 9.24 15.93 0.82
N LEU A 254 8.85 16.24 2.06
CA LEU A 254 9.77 16.35 3.18
C LEU A 254 10.51 15.02 3.44
N GLY A 255 9.81 13.90 3.35
CA GLY A 255 10.42 12.59 3.50
C GLY A 255 11.50 12.33 2.47
N ARG A 256 11.30 12.75 1.21
CA ARG A 256 12.30 12.63 0.15
C ARG A 256 13.55 13.47 0.44
N ALA A 257 13.39 14.72 0.88
CA ALA A 257 14.51 15.56 1.26
C ALA A 257 15.36 14.93 2.38
N LEU A 258 14.72 14.36 3.41
CA LEU A 258 15.43 13.68 4.50
C LEU A 258 16.20 12.45 4.01
N VAL A 259 15.61 11.65 3.14
CA VAL A 259 16.24 10.45 2.57
C VAL A 259 17.42 10.80 1.66
N GLU A 260 17.36 11.93 0.96
CA GLU A 260 18.44 12.45 0.11
C GLU A 260 19.57 13.11 0.91
N GLY A 261 19.43 13.21 2.24
CA GLY A 261 20.49 13.67 3.13
C GLY A 261 20.47 15.18 3.38
N ALA A 262 19.29 15.78 3.45
CA ALA A 262 19.17 17.17 3.88
C ALA A 262 19.75 17.38 5.29
N ASP A 263 20.67 18.32 5.46
CA ASP A 263 21.25 18.67 6.76
C ASP A 263 20.31 19.52 7.64
N GLU A 264 19.35 20.18 7.01
CA GLU A 264 18.36 21.05 7.65
C GLU A 264 17.04 21.00 6.88
N VAL A 265 15.91 21.02 7.59
CA VAL A 265 14.56 21.05 7.00
C VAL A 265 13.68 22.06 7.70
N ARG A 266 12.68 22.61 6.98
CA ARG A 266 11.75 23.57 7.54
C ARG A 266 10.46 22.93 8.05
N LEU A 267 10.22 23.02 9.35
CA LEU A 267 9.04 22.49 10.03
C LEU A 267 8.31 23.59 10.79
N PHE A 268 7.04 23.83 10.47
CA PHE A 268 6.20 24.87 11.12
C PHE A 268 6.82 26.27 11.11
N GLY A 269 7.56 26.60 10.05
CA GLY A 269 8.21 27.90 9.90
C GLY A 269 9.58 28.03 10.58
N GLU A 270 10.05 27.00 11.27
CA GLU A 270 11.36 26.93 11.93
C GLU A 270 12.30 26.00 11.16
N ASP A 271 13.57 26.35 11.12
CA ASP A 271 14.62 25.52 10.52
C ASP A 271 15.12 24.54 11.57
N VAL A 272 15.10 23.24 11.26
CA VAL A 272 15.44 22.15 12.15
C VAL A 272 16.62 21.37 11.58
N GLN A 273 17.71 21.29 12.34
CA GLN A 273 18.90 20.52 11.95
C GLN A 273 18.59 19.02 11.97
N VAL A 274 19.15 18.29 11.00
CA VAL A 274 19.02 16.84 10.88
C VAL A 274 20.27 16.17 11.44
N ASN A 275 20.26 15.90 12.75
CA ASN A 275 21.31 15.17 13.45
C ASN A 275 20.93 13.71 13.68
N ALA A 276 19.64 13.39 13.64
CA ALA A 276 19.13 12.02 13.78
C ALA A 276 19.62 11.13 12.65
N GLU A 277 19.83 9.85 12.94
CA GLU A 277 20.14 8.86 11.93
C GLU A 277 18.95 8.67 10.98
N ILE A 278 19.15 8.86 9.68
CA ILE A 278 18.13 8.58 8.66
C ILE A 278 18.36 7.19 8.11
N ARG A 279 17.33 6.34 8.17
CA ARG A 279 17.36 4.96 7.66
C ARG A 279 16.17 4.70 6.75
N GLN A 280 16.40 3.82 5.78
CA GLN A 280 15.35 3.26 4.94
C GLN A 280 15.33 1.74 5.10
N LEU A 281 14.15 1.20 5.26
CA LEU A 281 13.88 -0.22 5.20
C LEU A 281 13.13 -0.47 3.89
N THR A 282 13.84 -0.96 2.88
CA THR A 282 13.33 -1.16 1.52
C THR A 282 12.86 -2.60 1.30
N GLY A 283 12.06 -2.85 0.24
CA GLY A 283 11.63 -4.21 -0.12
C GLY A 283 10.22 -4.60 0.34
N LEU A 284 9.49 -3.71 1.01
CA LEU A 284 8.06 -3.89 1.29
C LEU A 284 7.22 -3.07 0.30
N SER A 285 7.15 -3.48 -0.96
CA SER A 285 6.12 -2.94 -1.85
C SER A 285 4.82 -3.71 -1.67
N GLY A 286 3.70 -2.99 -1.59
CA GLY A 286 2.38 -3.61 -1.64
C GLY A 286 2.03 -4.17 -3.01
N HIS A 287 2.58 -3.58 -4.09
CA HIS A 287 2.32 -4.01 -5.47
C HIS A 287 3.18 -5.20 -5.88
N ALA A 288 2.63 -6.03 -6.75
CA ALA A 288 3.39 -7.05 -7.47
C ALA A 288 4.52 -6.42 -8.30
N ASP A 289 5.63 -7.11 -8.41
CA ASP A 289 6.69 -6.80 -9.36
C ASP A 289 6.38 -7.35 -10.77
N ARG A 290 7.29 -7.15 -11.73
CA ARG A 290 7.10 -7.63 -13.10
C ARG A 290 6.78 -9.12 -13.15
N THR A 291 7.55 -9.96 -12.45
CA THR A 291 7.30 -11.42 -12.38
C THR A 291 5.92 -11.72 -11.78
N GLY A 292 5.49 -11.00 -10.75
CA GLY A 292 4.17 -11.15 -10.16
C GLY A 292 3.04 -10.76 -11.13
N LEU A 293 3.19 -9.65 -11.85
CA LEU A 293 2.25 -9.21 -12.88
C LEU A 293 2.17 -10.22 -14.04
N GLU A 294 3.32 -10.77 -14.50
CA GLU A 294 3.38 -11.82 -15.51
C GLU A 294 2.59 -13.07 -15.07
N GLN A 295 2.83 -13.53 -13.85
CA GLN A 295 2.15 -14.72 -13.31
C GLN A 295 0.65 -14.49 -13.20
N TRP A 296 0.24 -13.29 -12.80
CA TRP A 296 -1.19 -12.96 -12.68
C TRP A 296 -1.88 -12.96 -14.05
N VAL A 297 -1.31 -12.29 -15.07
CA VAL A 297 -1.92 -12.26 -16.41
C VAL A 297 -1.84 -13.61 -17.11
N ALA A 298 -0.81 -14.42 -16.84
CA ALA A 298 -0.66 -15.76 -17.42
C ALA A 298 -1.65 -16.78 -16.84
N SER A 299 -2.36 -16.45 -15.74
CA SER A 299 -3.36 -17.34 -15.15
C SER A 299 -4.65 -17.47 -15.98
N PHE A 300 -4.91 -16.53 -16.90
CA PHE A 300 -6.07 -16.59 -17.77
C PHE A 300 -5.88 -17.65 -18.88
N VAL A 301 -6.81 -18.61 -18.93
CA VAL A 301 -6.80 -19.69 -19.93
C VAL A 301 -8.23 -19.90 -20.45
N PRO A 302 -8.50 -19.61 -21.74
CA PRO A 302 -7.58 -19.11 -22.77
C PRO A 302 -7.04 -17.70 -22.44
N ARG A 303 -5.97 -17.31 -23.16
CA ARG A 303 -5.45 -15.93 -23.05
C ARG A 303 -6.53 -14.91 -23.40
N PRO A 304 -6.59 -13.77 -22.69
CA PRO A 304 -7.49 -12.68 -23.05
C PRO A 304 -7.31 -12.20 -24.50
N ALA A 305 -8.39 -11.86 -25.16
CA ALA A 305 -8.34 -11.30 -26.50
C ALA A 305 -7.60 -9.96 -26.55
N PHE A 306 -7.66 -9.19 -25.46
CA PHE A 306 -6.92 -7.94 -25.32
C PHE A 306 -6.61 -7.61 -23.86
N VAL A 307 -5.40 -7.06 -23.63
CA VAL A 307 -4.95 -6.56 -22.33
C VAL A 307 -4.73 -5.05 -22.42
N PHE A 308 -5.51 -4.31 -21.63
CA PHE A 308 -5.34 -2.87 -21.42
C PHE A 308 -4.43 -2.65 -20.21
N VAL A 309 -3.36 -1.90 -20.40
CA VAL A 309 -2.40 -1.56 -19.35
C VAL A 309 -2.68 -0.14 -18.86
N ASN A 310 -2.81 0.03 -17.54
CA ASN A 310 -2.98 1.33 -16.92
C ASN A 310 -2.26 1.39 -15.54
N HIS A 311 -2.56 2.40 -14.73
CA HIS A 311 -2.09 2.54 -13.34
C HIS A 311 -0.58 2.27 -13.18
N GLY A 312 0.22 3.19 -13.71
CA GLY A 312 1.68 3.22 -13.64
C GLY A 312 2.19 4.55 -14.20
N GLU A 313 3.49 4.77 -14.10
CA GLU A 313 4.13 5.86 -14.83
C GLU A 313 4.01 5.59 -16.34
N ASP A 314 3.80 6.63 -17.14
CA ASP A 314 3.54 6.50 -18.59
C ASP A 314 4.57 5.60 -19.29
N GLU A 315 5.87 5.84 -19.05
CA GLU A 315 6.93 5.02 -19.63
C GLU A 315 6.91 3.57 -19.15
N VAL A 316 6.49 3.31 -17.90
CA VAL A 316 6.40 1.95 -17.36
C VAL A 316 5.24 1.22 -17.97
N ALA A 317 4.08 1.88 -18.10
CA ALA A 317 2.90 1.31 -18.74
C ALA A 317 3.16 0.95 -20.22
N ASP A 318 3.84 1.83 -20.96
CA ASP A 318 4.20 1.56 -22.36
C ASP A 318 5.15 0.37 -22.48
N ARG A 319 6.20 0.30 -21.65
CA ARG A 319 7.15 -0.84 -21.64
C ARG A 319 6.46 -2.13 -21.25
N TRP A 320 5.55 -2.08 -20.28
CA TRP A 320 4.80 -3.26 -19.86
C TRP A 320 3.89 -3.76 -20.98
N ALA A 321 3.19 -2.87 -21.68
CA ALA A 321 2.39 -3.23 -22.83
C ALA A 321 3.24 -3.80 -23.98
N GLU A 322 4.46 -3.29 -24.21
CA GLU A 322 5.42 -3.82 -25.17
C GLU A 322 5.86 -5.23 -24.78
N HIS A 323 6.28 -5.42 -23.52
CA HIS A 323 6.66 -6.73 -23.01
C HIS A 323 5.53 -7.78 -23.17
N LEU A 324 4.29 -7.42 -22.85
CA LEU A 324 3.15 -8.32 -23.07
C LEU A 324 2.96 -8.69 -24.53
N ARG A 325 3.20 -7.76 -25.49
CA ARG A 325 3.15 -8.07 -26.92
C ARG A 325 4.27 -9.03 -27.33
N ASP A 326 5.47 -8.88 -26.79
CA ASP A 326 6.59 -9.79 -27.04
C ASP A 326 6.29 -11.20 -26.53
N GLU A 327 5.56 -11.30 -25.40
CA GLU A 327 5.05 -12.57 -24.84
C GLU A 327 3.82 -13.13 -25.60
N GLY A 328 3.37 -12.46 -26.67
CA GLY A 328 2.31 -12.91 -27.56
C GLY A 328 0.88 -12.55 -27.11
N TYR A 329 0.72 -11.56 -26.25
CA TYR A 329 -0.58 -10.95 -25.96
C TYR A 329 -0.89 -9.83 -26.96
N THR A 330 -2.18 -9.56 -27.18
CA THR A 330 -2.61 -8.31 -27.78
C THR A 330 -2.76 -7.29 -26.64
N ALA A 331 -1.88 -6.29 -26.57
CA ALA A 331 -1.85 -5.36 -25.44
C ALA A 331 -1.58 -3.91 -25.87
N ALA A 332 -2.14 -2.96 -25.14
CA ALA A 332 -1.87 -1.52 -25.29
C ALA A 332 -1.97 -0.80 -23.96
N ALA A 333 -1.23 0.31 -23.80
CA ALA A 333 -1.39 1.31 -22.75
C ALA A 333 -2.18 2.50 -23.33
N PRO A 334 -3.50 2.58 -23.13
CA PRO A 334 -4.34 3.63 -23.71
C PRO A 334 -4.09 4.97 -23.01
N TYR A 335 -4.05 6.05 -23.79
CA TYR A 335 -4.08 7.41 -23.23
C TYR A 335 -5.44 7.73 -22.63
N ASN A 336 -5.45 8.63 -21.64
CA ASN A 336 -6.69 9.12 -21.04
C ASN A 336 -7.65 9.69 -22.10
N GLY A 337 -8.91 9.24 -22.09
CA GLY A 337 -9.93 9.62 -23.05
C GLY A 337 -9.94 8.77 -24.34
N SER A 338 -9.10 7.75 -24.45
CA SER A 338 -9.21 6.76 -25.53
C SER A 338 -10.49 5.94 -25.38
N ILE A 339 -11.15 5.64 -26.49
CA ILE A 339 -12.41 4.88 -26.56
C ILE A 339 -12.18 3.60 -27.31
N TYR A 340 -12.56 2.48 -26.73
CA TYR A 340 -12.51 1.16 -27.35
C TYR A 340 -13.90 0.53 -27.40
N GLN A 341 -14.23 -0.07 -28.53
CA GLN A 341 -15.37 -0.95 -28.65
C GLN A 341 -14.91 -2.40 -28.44
N LEU A 342 -15.59 -3.09 -27.52
CA LEU A 342 -15.34 -4.49 -27.20
C LEU A 342 -16.51 -5.31 -27.74
N THR A 343 -16.26 -6.26 -28.66
CA THR A 343 -17.32 -7.07 -29.25
C THR A 343 -16.75 -8.37 -29.82
N GLY A 344 -17.33 -9.51 -29.43
CA GLY A 344 -16.98 -10.82 -29.99
C GLY A 344 -15.50 -11.19 -29.85
N GLY A 345 -14.90 -10.87 -28.72
CA GLY A 345 -13.47 -11.12 -28.46
C GLY A 345 -12.54 -10.18 -29.25
N HIS A 346 -13.01 -9.04 -29.70
CA HIS A 346 -12.19 -8.03 -30.38
C HIS A 346 -12.27 -6.68 -29.68
N ALA A 347 -11.13 -6.00 -29.53
CA ALA A 347 -11.05 -4.62 -29.08
C ALA A 347 -10.65 -3.71 -30.25
N VAL A 348 -11.52 -2.77 -30.61
CA VAL A 348 -11.30 -1.81 -31.70
C VAL A 348 -11.20 -0.40 -31.09
N CYS A 349 -10.08 0.27 -31.28
CA CYS A 349 -9.92 1.66 -30.90
C CYS A 349 -10.75 2.56 -31.83
N LEU A 350 -11.73 3.27 -31.28
CA LEU A 350 -12.60 4.21 -31.98
C LEU A 350 -12.05 5.63 -31.99
N ALA A 351 -11.37 6.03 -30.93
CA ALA A 351 -10.76 7.35 -30.78
C ALA A 351 -9.54 7.28 -29.87
N VAL A 352 -8.50 8.02 -30.24
CA VAL A 352 -7.31 8.25 -29.40
C VAL A 352 -7.31 9.72 -29.02
N SER A 353 -7.32 10.00 -27.71
CA SER A 353 -7.15 11.37 -27.21
C SER A 353 -5.65 11.66 -27.08
N TYR A 354 -5.08 12.43 -27.97
CA TYR A 354 -3.72 12.95 -27.84
C TYR A 354 -3.77 14.22 -27.00
N THR A 355 -3.70 14.14 -25.69
CA THR A 355 -3.50 15.28 -24.80
C THR A 355 -2.00 15.51 -24.51
N HIS A 356 -1.14 15.42 -25.51
CA HIS A 356 0.16 16.07 -25.44
C HIS A 356 0.02 17.48 -26.04
N LEU A 357 -0.17 18.47 -25.18
CA LEU A 357 0.15 19.85 -25.49
C LEU A 357 1.67 19.94 -25.67
N THR A 358 2.13 19.74 -26.90
CA THR A 358 3.43 20.27 -27.29
C THR A 358 3.32 21.77 -27.20
N LEU A 359 3.90 22.35 -26.15
CA LEU A 359 4.14 23.79 -26.09
C LEU A 359 5.00 24.13 -27.33
N PRO A 360 4.61 25.11 -28.17
CA PRO A 360 5.46 25.53 -29.28
C PRO A 360 6.75 26.11 -28.66
N THR A 361 7.88 25.51 -29.02
CA THR A 361 9.20 26.10 -28.79
C THR A 361 9.31 27.34 -29.65
N THR A 362 9.20 28.54 -29.05
CA THR A 362 9.69 29.78 -29.58
C THR A 362 10.89 30.24 -28.78
#